data_0fe69218aaeea4a41f440dd871918b3b
#
_entry.id   0fe69218aaeea4a41f440dd871918b3b
#
_cell.length_a   1.000
_cell.length_b   1.000
_cell.length_c   1.000
_cell.angle_alpha   90.00
_cell.angle_beta   90.00
_cell.angle_gamma   90.00
#
_symmetry.space_group_name_H-M   'P 1'
#
loop_
_entity.id
_entity.type
_entity.pdbx_description
1 polymer ?
#
loop_
_entity_poly.entity_id
_entity_poly.type
_entity_poly.pdbx_seq_one_letter_code
_entity_poly.pdbx_strand_id
1 'polypeptide(L)'
;MMQEGEYLASLAKNVAVKVPLTPSGLRTCKTLREREILVNVTLCFTAAQALLAAKAGASFISPFVGRLDDLGENGMDLIEDIVDIYENYDFDTEVLVASVRSQQHIIDAAVIGAHVATLPPKVIHELYLSLIHISAPTRPY
;
A
#
# COMPACT_ATOMS: atom_id res chain seq x y z
N MET A 1 -16.72 11.23 8.37
CA MET A 1 -16.08 10.15 7.55
C MET A 1 -17.02 9.60 6.48
N MET A 2 -18.19 9.07 6.83
CA MET A 2 -19.12 8.50 5.84
C MET A 2 -19.56 9.48 4.75
N GLN A 3 -20.07 10.67 5.14
CA GLN A 3 -20.54 11.68 4.19
C GLN A 3 -19.44 12.15 3.23
N GLU A 4 -18.24 12.36 3.74
CA GLU A 4 -17.07 12.73 2.93
C GLU A 4 -16.70 11.61 1.97
N GLY A 5 -16.71 10.36 2.45
CA GLY A 5 -16.44 9.19 1.63
C GLY A 5 -17.42 9.03 0.48
N GLU A 6 -18.71 9.19 0.74
CA GLU A 6 -19.76 9.15 -0.28
C GLU A 6 -19.59 10.29 -1.30
N TYR A 7 -19.28 11.48 -0.83
CA TYR A 7 -19.01 12.62 -1.71
C TYR A 7 -17.82 12.36 -2.63
N LEU A 8 -16.68 11.91 -2.06
CA LEU A 8 -15.48 11.60 -2.84
C LEU A 8 -15.73 10.52 -3.89
N ALA A 9 -16.46 9.46 -3.51
CA ALA A 9 -16.81 8.39 -4.42
C ALA A 9 -17.74 8.86 -5.56
N SER A 10 -18.54 9.88 -5.34
CA SER A 10 -19.43 10.44 -6.37
C SER A 10 -18.70 11.20 -7.47
N LEU A 11 -17.44 11.59 -7.23
CA LEU A 11 -16.66 12.39 -8.20
C LEU A 11 -16.29 11.60 -9.44
N ALA A 12 -15.93 10.32 -9.28
CA ALA A 12 -15.64 9.42 -10.41
C ALA A 12 -15.68 7.95 -9.93
N LYS A 13 -15.98 7.04 -10.84
CA LYS A 13 -16.10 5.60 -10.53
C LYS A 13 -14.78 4.94 -10.10
N ASN A 14 -13.66 5.51 -10.46
CA ASN A 14 -12.33 5.00 -10.15
C ASN A 14 -11.73 5.60 -8.87
N VAL A 15 -12.50 6.35 -8.10
CA VAL A 15 -12.05 6.90 -6.81
C VAL A 15 -12.13 5.82 -5.75
N ALA A 16 -11.01 5.56 -5.07
CA ALA A 16 -10.98 4.79 -3.83
C ALA A 16 -10.90 5.75 -2.64
N VAL A 17 -11.80 5.56 -1.70
CA VAL A 17 -11.86 6.41 -0.49
C VAL A 17 -10.83 5.91 0.52
N LYS A 18 -9.96 6.80 0.98
CA LYS A 18 -8.94 6.46 1.97
C LYS A 18 -9.48 6.71 3.38
N VAL A 19 -9.42 5.69 4.23
CA VAL A 19 -9.82 5.76 5.64
C VAL A 19 -8.69 5.28 6.54
N PRO A 20 -8.55 5.84 7.76
CA PRO A 20 -7.54 5.38 8.70
C PRO A 20 -7.90 4.04 9.32
N LEU A 21 -6.89 3.28 9.72
CA LEU A 21 -7.05 2.01 10.43
C LEU A 21 -7.39 2.24 11.90
N THR A 22 -8.61 2.65 12.13
CA THR A 22 -9.24 2.88 13.45
C THR A 22 -10.57 2.15 13.52
N PRO A 23 -11.14 1.92 14.70
CA PRO A 23 -12.47 1.30 14.78
C PRO A 23 -13.53 2.02 13.94
N SER A 24 -13.53 3.35 13.92
CA SER A 24 -14.46 4.13 13.09
C SER A 24 -14.12 4.03 11.59
N GLY A 25 -12.83 4.01 11.23
CA GLY A 25 -12.38 3.81 9.85
C GLY A 25 -12.78 2.45 9.30
N LEU A 26 -12.64 1.39 10.09
CA LEU A 26 -13.05 0.03 9.70
C LEU A 26 -14.57 -0.10 9.54
N ARG A 27 -15.37 0.53 10.42
CA ARG A 27 -16.83 0.59 10.25
C ARG A 27 -17.22 1.35 8.98
N THR A 28 -16.57 2.47 8.71
CA THR A 28 -16.76 3.24 7.48
C THR A 28 -16.38 2.41 6.25
N CYS A 29 -15.25 1.72 6.30
CA CYS A 29 -14.82 0.81 5.24
C CYS A 29 -15.91 -0.22 4.92
N LYS A 30 -16.39 -0.94 5.92
CA LYS A 30 -17.43 -1.95 5.74
C LYS A 30 -18.67 -1.38 5.07
N THR A 31 -19.18 -0.24 5.56
CA THR A 31 -20.39 0.39 5.03
C THR A 31 -20.21 0.89 3.58
N LEU A 32 -19.06 1.50 3.27
CA LEU A 32 -18.76 1.94 1.91
C LEU A 32 -18.62 0.75 0.94
N ARG A 33 -18.00 -0.35 1.40
CA ARG A 33 -17.86 -1.56 0.59
C ARG A 33 -19.20 -2.23 0.30
N GLU A 34 -20.14 -2.22 1.23
CA GLU A 34 -21.52 -2.68 1.01
C GLU A 34 -22.25 -1.87 -0.09
N ARG A 35 -21.79 -0.66 -0.35
CA ARG A 35 -22.26 0.21 -1.46
C ARG A 35 -21.38 0.15 -2.71
N GLU A 36 -20.51 -0.85 -2.80
CA GLU A 36 -19.60 -1.07 -3.93
C GLU A 36 -18.59 0.07 -4.17
N ILE A 37 -18.31 0.87 -3.13
CA ILE A 37 -17.31 1.94 -3.16
C ILE A 37 -15.95 1.35 -2.79
N LEU A 38 -14.92 1.62 -3.59
CA LEU A 38 -13.54 1.19 -3.31
C LEU A 38 -13.00 1.92 -2.07
N VAL A 39 -12.35 1.17 -1.18
CA VAL A 39 -11.79 1.74 0.06
C VAL A 39 -10.34 1.28 0.22
N ASN A 40 -9.47 2.26 0.51
CA ASN A 40 -8.08 2.03 0.92
C ASN A 40 -7.96 2.31 2.42
N VAL A 41 -7.69 1.26 3.21
CA VAL A 41 -7.42 1.40 4.65
C VAL A 41 -5.93 1.70 4.82
N THR A 42 -5.62 2.84 5.42
CA THR A 42 -4.25 3.35 5.55
C THR A 42 -3.77 3.40 6.99
N LEU A 43 -2.49 3.72 7.18
CA LEU A 43 -1.83 3.76 8.49
C LEU A 43 -1.77 2.37 9.13
N CYS A 44 -1.37 1.39 8.34
CA CYS A 44 -1.18 0.02 8.79
C CYS A 44 0.29 -0.20 9.19
N PHE A 45 0.50 -0.73 10.40
CA PHE A 45 1.83 -0.96 10.97
C PHE A 45 2.04 -2.39 11.47
N THR A 46 1.00 -3.23 11.46
CA THR A 46 1.08 -4.64 11.88
C THR A 46 0.24 -5.54 10.97
N ALA A 47 0.64 -6.81 10.89
CA ALA A 47 -0.11 -7.82 10.14
C ALA A 47 -1.51 -8.07 10.72
N ALA A 48 -1.67 -7.99 12.05
CA ALA A 48 -2.97 -8.10 12.69
C ALA A 48 -3.92 -6.97 12.27
N GLN A 49 -3.41 -5.76 12.15
CA GLN A 49 -4.18 -4.62 11.63
C GLN A 49 -4.61 -4.86 10.18
N ALA A 50 -3.71 -5.39 9.35
CA ALA A 50 -4.02 -5.73 7.96
C ALA A 50 -5.11 -6.81 7.85
N LEU A 51 -5.07 -7.80 8.74
CA LEU A 51 -6.13 -8.83 8.82
C LEU A 51 -7.50 -8.21 9.14
N LEU A 52 -7.56 -7.26 10.09
CA LEU A 52 -8.80 -6.54 10.40
C LEU A 52 -9.34 -5.77 9.19
N ALA A 53 -8.47 -5.11 8.43
CA ALA A 53 -8.85 -4.39 7.23
C ALA A 53 -9.45 -5.32 6.16
N ALA A 54 -8.83 -6.47 5.93
CA ALA A 54 -9.34 -7.48 5.01
C ALA A 54 -10.72 -8.01 5.45
N LYS A 55 -10.89 -8.28 6.75
CA LYS A 55 -12.19 -8.70 7.33
C LYS A 55 -13.27 -7.62 7.19
N ALA A 56 -12.90 -6.34 7.20
CA ALA A 56 -13.82 -5.23 6.93
C ALA A 56 -14.15 -5.07 5.43
N GLY A 57 -13.53 -5.85 4.56
CA GLY A 57 -13.77 -5.84 3.11
C GLY A 57 -12.97 -4.77 2.35
N ALA A 58 -11.87 -4.25 2.92
CA ALA A 58 -11.04 -3.25 2.26
C ALA A 58 -10.64 -3.67 0.84
N SER A 59 -10.66 -2.73 -0.10
CA SER A 59 -10.14 -2.96 -1.46
C SER A 59 -8.62 -2.97 -1.45
N PHE A 60 -8.03 -2.08 -0.66
CA PHE A 60 -6.59 -1.93 -0.48
C PHE A 60 -6.24 -1.79 0.99
N ILE A 61 -5.07 -2.30 1.36
CA ILE A 61 -4.41 -2.02 2.64
C ILE A 61 -3.09 -1.30 2.37
N SER A 62 -2.82 -0.22 3.09
CA SER A 62 -1.58 0.56 2.92
C SER A 62 -0.66 0.45 4.15
N PRO A 63 0.20 -0.57 4.22
CA PRO A 63 1.25 -0.66 5.23
C PRO A 63 2.39 0.33 4.93
N PHE A 64 2.94 0.94 5.99
CA PHE A 64 3.92 2.02 5.91
C PHE A 64 5.34 1.50 6.17
N VAL A 65 6.00 0.99 5.13
CA VAL A 65 7.32 0.36 5.26
C VAL A 65 8.42 1.33 5.69
N GLY A 66 8.49 2.51 5.08
CA GLY A 66 9.53 3.48 5.42
C GLY A 66 9.41 4.03 6.84
N ARG A 67 8.20 4.15 7.35
CA ARG A 67 7.98 4.55 8.74
C ARG A 67 8.47 3.48 9.72
N LEU A 68 8.31 2.20 9.41
CA LEU A 68 8.84 1.11 10.22
C LEU A 68 10.37 1.08 10.18
N ASP A 69 10.97 1.30 9.02
CA ASP A 69 12.42 1.40 8.87
C ASP A 69 12.99 2.54 9.73
N ASP A 70 12.30 3.69 9.82
CA ASP A 70 12.67 4.81 10.70
C ASP A 70 12.70 4.41 12.18
N LEU A 71 11.89 3.42 12.56
CA LEU A 71 11.84 2.89 13.92
C LEU A 71 12.87 1.77 14.18
N GLY A 72 13.69 1.44 13.20
CA GLY A 72 14.68 0.37 13.28
C GLY A 72 14.12 -1.03 13.01
N GLU A 73 12.89 -1.12 12.53
CA GLU A 73 12.27 -2.37 12.11
C GLU A 73 12.45 -2.58 10.60
N ASN A 74 12.32 -3.83 10.12
CA ASN A 74 12.30 -4.10 8.69
C ASN A 74 10.86 -4.03 8.16
N GLY A 75 10.51 -2.92 7.50
CA GLY A 75 9.16 -2.72 6.98
C GLY A 75 8.73 -3.78 5.96
N MET A 76 9.67 -4.38 5.25
CA MET A 76 9.35 -5.41 4.23
C MET A 76 8.94 -6.75 4.86
N ASP A 77 9.35 -7.07 6.08
CA ASP A 77 8.85 -8.25 6.81
C ASP A 77 7.34 -8.15 7.05
N LEU A 78 6.85 -6.93 7.31
CA LEU A 78 5.40 -6.69 7.41
C LEU A 78 4.67 -6.98 6.10
N ILE A 79 5.24 -6.59 4.97
CA ILE A 79 4.63 -6.85 3.64
C ILE A 79 4.55 -8.35 3.39
N GLU A 80 5.63 -9.08 3.67
CA GLU A 80 5.68 -10.54 3.51
C GLU A 80 4.60 -11.22 4.35
N ASP A 81 4.50 -10.88 5.64
CA ASP A 81 3.47 -11.41 6.53
C ASP A 81 2.05 -11.13 6.02
N ILE A 82 1.79 -9.91 5.53
CA ILE A 82 0.47 -9.53 5.02
C ILE A 82 0.12 -10.32 3.75
N VAL A 83 1.05 -10.42 2.81
CA VAL A 83 0.83 -11.16 1.56
C VAL A 83 0.55 -12.64 1.89
N ASP A 84 1.34 -13.26 2.74
CA ASP A 84 1.15 -14.64 3.16
C ASP A 84 -0.22 -14.87 3.83
N ILE A 85 -0.62 -13.98 4.73
CA ILE A 85 -1.94 -14.06 5.38
C ILE A 85 -3.06 -13.93 4.35
N TYR A 86 -2.95 -12.99 3.43
CA TYR A 86 -3.98 -12.75 2.44
C TYR A 86 -4.10 -13.91 1.44
N GLU A 87 -2.99 -14.53 1.07
CA GLU A 87 -2.98 -15.74 0.24
C GLU A 87 -3.55 -16.95 0.98
N ASN A 88 -3.19 -17.14 2.24
CA ASN A 88 -3.68 -18.28 3.04
C ASN A 88 -5.19 -18.32 3.17
N TYR A 89 -5.84 -17.16 3.20
CA TYR A 89 -7.29 -17.05 3.39
C TYR A 89 -8.03 -16.54 2.15
N ASP A 90 -7.32 -16.42 1.03
CA ASP A 90 -7.88 -15.98 -0.26
C ASP A 90 -8.65 -14.65 -0.15
N PHE A 91 -8.06 -13.67 0.53
CA PHE A 91 -8.63 -12.33 0.62
C PHE A 91 -8.45 -11.56 -0.68
N ASP A 92 -9.50 -10.85 -1.12
CA ASP A 92 -9.47 -10.00 -2.31
C ASP A 92 -8.76 -8.66 -2.10
N THR A 93 -8.46 -8.29 -0.84
CA THR A 93 -7.78 -7.05 -0.50
C THR A 93 -6.39 -7.00 -1.13
N GLU A 94 -6.10 -5.96 -1.89
CA GLU A 94 -4.79 -5.74 -2.50
C GLU A 94 -3.82 -5.04 -1.54
N VAL A 95 -2.58 -5.48 -1.53
CA VAL A 95 -1.51 -4.87 -0.72
C VAL A 95 -0.89 -3.72 -1.49
N LEU A 96 -1.07 -2.50 -0.96
CA LEU A 96 -0.56 -1.25 -1.48
C LEU A 96 0.57 -0.76 -0.58
N VAL A 97 1.81 -1.01 -0.97
CA VAL A 97 2.99 -0.62 -0.18
C VAL A 97 3.12 0.90 -0.17
N ALA A 98 3.08 1.48 1.03
CA ALA A 98 3.15 2.91 1.25
C ALA A 98 4.41 3.33 2.01
N SER A 99 4.71 4.62 2.02
CA SER A 99 5.93 5.15 2.65
C SER A 99 7.20 4.55 2.05
N VAL A 100 7.19 4.31 0.75
CA VAL A 100 8.36 3.80 -0.01
C VAL A 100 9.44 4.88 -0.07
N ARG A 101 10.69 4.51 0.26
CA ARG A 101 11.82 5.42 0.36
C ARG A 101 12.96 5.11 -0.62
N SER A 102 12.96 3.95 -1.27
CA SER A 102 14.09 3.48 -2.07
C SER A 102 13.66 2.55 -3.21
N GLN A 103 14.55 2.37 -4.19
CA GLN A 103 14.40 1.34 -5.21
C GLN A 103 14.31 -0.06 -4.61
N GLN A 104 15.07 -0.32 -3.53
CA GLN A 104 15.07 -1.63 -2.89
C GLN A 104 13.69 -1.98 -2.33
N HIS A 105 12.97 -1.01 -1.77
CA HIS A 105 11.58 -1.21 -1.35
C HIS A 105 10.69 -1.68 -2.51
N ILE A 106 10.87 -1.11 -3.71
CA ILE A 106 10.08 -1.48 -4.90
C ILE A 106 10.39 -2.92 -5.32
N ILE A 107 11.67 -3.26 -5.38
CA ILE A 107 12.13 -4.60 -5.77
C ILE A 107 11.60 -5.64 -4.78
N ASP A 108 11.79 -5.41 -3.49
CA ASP A 108 11.35 -6.33 -2.43
C ASP A 108 9.83 -6.50 -2.44
N ALA A 109 9.08 -5.41 -2.59
CA ALA A 109 7.62 -5.45 -2.70
C ALA A 109 7.16 -6.30 -3.91
N ALA A 110 7.81 -6.12 -5.05
CA ALA A 110 7.49 -6.87 -6.27
C ALA A 110 7.83 -8.35 -6.12
N VAL A 111 8.97 -8.69 -5.52
CA VAL A 111 9.40 -10.08 -5.26
C VAL A 111 8.46 -10.78 -4.30
N ILE A 112 8.03 -10.10 -3.24
CA ILE A 112 7.09 -10.63 -2.24
C ILE A 112 5.70 -10.87 -2.86
N GLY A 113 5.32 -10.07 -3.86
CA GLY A 113 4.02 -10.20 -4.52
C GLY A 113 2.99 -9.16 -4.07
N ALA A 114 3.44 -8.00 -3.59
CA ALA A 114 2.54 -6.87 -3.35
C ALA A 114 1.92 -6.38 -4.68
N HIS A 115 0.71 -5.85 -4.61
CA HIS A 115 -0.08 -5.53 -5.81
C HIS A 115 0.17 -4.12 -6.33
N VAL A 116 0.41 -3.16 -5.42
CA VAL A 116 0.53 -1.74 -5.72
C VAL A 116 1.60 -1.12 -4.83
N ALA A 117 2.26 -0.08 -5.30
CA ALA A 117 3.14 0.76 -4.50
C ALA A 117 2.88 2.24 -4.77
N THR A 118 2.87 3.07 -3.74
CA THR A 118 2.90 4.52 -3.89
C THR A 118 4.35 4.99 -3.77
N LEU A 119 4.78 5.77 -4.74
CA LEU A 119 6.18 6.19 -4.85
C LEU A 119 6.29 7.72 -4.81
N PRO A 120 7.22 8.29 -4.02
CA PRO A 120 7.57 9.68 -4.19
C PRO A 120 8.22 9.89 -5.57
N PRO A 121 8.03 11.05 -6.22
CA PRO A 121 8.62 11.34 -7.52
C PRO A 121 10.14 11.11 -7.57
N LYS A 122 10.83 11.41 -6.48
CA LYS A 122 12.26 11.18 -6.32
C LYS A 122 12.65 9.72 -6.58
N VAL A 123 11.89 8.77 -6.01
CA VAL A 123 12.19 7.33 -6.16
C VAL A 123 11.96 6.88 -7.59
N ILE A 124 10.90 7.35 -8.25
CA ILE A 124 10.64 7.09 -9.67
C ILE A 124 11.80 7.63 -10.52
N HIS A 125 12.26 8.83 -10.22
CA HIS A 125 13.37 9.46 -10.94
C HIS A 125 14.66 8.65 -10.82
N GLU A 126 14.96 8.13 -9.64
CA GLU A 126 16.11 7.26 -9.39
C GLU A 126 16.08 5.97 -10.21
N LEU A 127 14.90 5.41 -10.51
CA LEU A 127 14.78 4.25 -11.39
C LEU A 127 15.31 4.53 -12.80
N TYR A 128 14.99 5.71 -13.35
CA TYR A 128 15.48 6.12 -14.67
C TYR A 128 16.99 6.41 -14.66
N LEU A 129 17.50 7.00 -13.59
CA LEU A 129 18.93 7.26 -13.45
C LEU A 129 19.74 5.97 -13.42
N SER A 130 19.25 4.92 -12.77
CA SER A 130 19.88 3.61 -12.78
C SER A 130 20.00 3.03 -14.18
N LEU A 131 18.97 3.16 -15.02
CA LEU A 131 19.00 2.77 -16.44
C LEU A 131 20.05 3.57 -17.23
N ILE A 132 20.14 4.86 -17.03
CA ILE A 132 21.13 5.73 -17.68
C ILE A 132 22.54 5.30 -17.25
N HIS A 133 22.76 4.94 -16.00
CA HIS A 133 24.05 4.53 -15.47
C HIS A 133 24.52 3.19 -16.04
N ILE A 134 23.62 2.26 -16.30
CA ILE A 134 23.91 0.96 -16.92
C ILE A 134 24.16 1.11 -18.42
N SER A 135 23.45 2.00 -19.09
CA SER A 135 23.54 2.21 -20.55
C SER A 135 24.59 3.22 -20.98
N ALA A 136 25.12 4.04 -20.07
CA ALA A 136 26.17 5.00 -20.38
C ALA A 136 27.51 4.27 -20.54
N PRO A 137 28.23 4.44 -21.67
CA PRO A 137 29.57 3.88 -21.80
C PRO A 137 30.46 4.44 -20.70
N THR A 138 31.16 3.56 -19.97
CA THR A 138 32.20 3.97 -19.03
C THR A 138 33.20 4.80 -19.78
N ARG A 139 33.31 6.09 -19.48
CA ARG A 139 34.38 6.93 -20.05
C ARG A 139 35.69 6.40 -19.51
N PRO A 140 36.64 5.99 -20.38
CA PRO A 140 38.01 5.74 -19.93
C PRO A 140 38.57 7.09 -19.45
N TYR A 141 39.09 7.09 -18.24
CA TYR A 141 39.85 8.21 -17.70
C TYR A 141 41.19 8.32 -18.42
#